data_634607404ae35acdfa3d433e0d078285
#
_entry.id   634607404ae35acdfa3d433e0d078285
#
_cell.length_a   1.000
_cell.length_b   1.000
_cell.length_c   1.000
_cell.angle_alpha   90.00
_cell.angle_beta   90.00
_cell.angle_gamma   90.00
#
_symmetry.space_group_name_H-M   'P 1'
#
loop_
_entity.id
_entity.type
_entity.pdbx_description
1 polymer ?
#
loop_
_entity_poly.entity_id
_entity_poly.type
_entity_poly.pdbx_seq_one_letter_code
_entity_poly.pdbx_strand_id
1 'polypeptide(L)'
;PLGGRFHMSHGVSNALLLPYVMTWNKMACVERMQDIAEAMGVQTAHLSASEAADRAVEAMAALCAAVEIPSGLRSFGVPEDAIPAMAVEAAGIERLMRNNPRRLSPADIEKIYRAAY
;
A
#
# COMPACT_ATOMS: atom_id res chain seq x y z
N PRO A 1 -0.26 11.16 -8.22
CA PRO A 1 -1.35 11.16 -9.23
C PRO A 1 -2.73 11.34 -8.60
N LEU A 2 -3.07 10.61 -7.51
CA LEU A 2 -4.43 10.64 -6.93
C LEU A 2 -4.85 12.03 -6.45
N GLY A 3 -4.01 12.73 -5.71
CA GLY A 3 -4.30 14.08 -5.25
C GLY A 3 -4.40 15.09 -6.39
N GLY A 4 -3.48 15.01 -7.34
CA GLY A 4 -3.44 15.96 -8.46
C GLY A 4 -4.56 15.77 -9.48
N ARG A 5 -5.00 14.54 -9.73
CA ARG A 5 -6.02 14.23 -10.75
C ARG A 5 -7.43 14.13 -10.18
N PHE A 6 -7.58 13.59 -8.97
CA PHE A 6 -8.88 13.24 -8.40
C PHE A 6 -9.20 13.94 -7.08
N HIS A 7 -8.40 14.95 -6.72
CA HIS A 7 -8.60 15.76 -5.50
C HIS A 7 -8.68 14.96 -4.20
N MET A 8 -8.12 13.75 -4.19
CA MET A 8 -8.03 12.95 -2.97
C MET A 8 -7.05 13.61 -1.99
N SER A 9 -7.42 13.71 -0.73
CA SER A 9 -6.49 14.20 0.27
C SER A 9 -5.27 13.28 0.37
N HIS A 10 -4.09 13.85 0.64
CA HIS A 10 -2.84 13.10 0.68
C HIS A 10 -2.88 11.98 1.73
N GLY A 11 -3.41 12.29 2.93
CA GLY A 11 -3.54 11.31 4.01
C GLY A 11 -4.45 10.14 3.66
N VAL A 12 -5.60 10.40 3.06
CA VAL A 12 -6.54 9.35 2.63
C VAL A 12 -5.94 8.50 1.50
N SER A 13 -5.29 9.13 0.52
CA SER A 13 -4.61 8.39 -0.57
C SER A 13 -3.56 7.44 -0.03
N ASN A 14 -2.74 7.89 0.93
CA ASN A 14 -1.72 7.07 1.56
C ASN A 14 -2.33 5.92 2.37
N ALA A 15 -3.34 6.21 3.19
CA ALA A 15 -4.00 5.20 4.01
C ALA A 15 -4.68 4.12 3.17
N LEU A 16 -5.39 4.52 2.11
CA LEU A 16 -6.06 3.59 1.20
C LEU A 16 -5.07 2.65 0.52
N LEU A 17 -3.95 3.18 0.04
CA LEU A 17 -2.95 2.38 -0.70
C LEU A 17 -2.02 1.58 0.23
N LEU A 18 -1.89 1.95 1.50
CA LEU A 18 -0.91 1.37 2.41
C LEU A 18 -0.93 -0.16 2.46
N PRO A 19 -2.06 -0.85 2.69
CA PRO A 19 -2.07 -2.31 2.76
C PRO A 19 -1.62 -2.98 1.46
N TYR A 20 -1.97 -2.42 0.32
CA TYR A 20 -1.62 -2.95 -1.01
C TYR A 20 -0.15 -2.76 -1.33
N VAL A 21 0.40 -1.58 -1.03
CA VAL A 21 1.84 -1.31 -1.20
C VAL A 21 2.66 -2.19 -0.27
N MET A 22 2.24 -2.34 0.99
CA MET A 22 2.98 -3.17 1.95
C MET A 22 2.85 -4.66 1.66
N THR A 23 1.75 -5.13 1.08
CA THR A 23 1.64 -6.49 0.52
C THR A 23 2.73 -6.74 -0.52
N TRP A 24 2.99 -5.76 -1.38
CA TRP A 24 4.03 -5.84 -2.40
C TRP A 24 5.44 -5.79 -1.82
N ASN A 25 5.66 -4.98 -0.80
CA ASN A 25 6.97 -4.73 -0.19
C ASN A 25 7.39 -5.77 0.85
N LYS A 26 6.45 -6.44 1.51
CA LYS A 26 6.70 -7.25 2.72
C LYS A 26 7.87 -8.21 2.63
N MET A 27 8.03 -8.90 1.50
CA MET A 27 9.11 -9.88 1.32
C MET A 27 10.49 -9.24 1.11
N ALA A 28 10.55 -7.95 0.77
CA ALA A 28 11.81 -7.21 0.68
C ALA A 28 12.24 -6.59 2.03
N CYS A 29 11.37 -6.61 3.05
CA CYS A 29 11.64 -6.03 4.36
C CYS A 29 10.98 -6.83 5.50
N VAL A 30 11.07 -8.16 5.42
CA VAL A 30 10.38 -9.11 6.32
C VAL A 30 10.64 -8.82 7.79
N GLU A 31 11.89 -8.58 8.20
CA GLU A 31 12.24 -8.31 9.60
C GLU A 31 11.55 -7.02 10.11
N ARG A 32 11.58 -5.96 9.30
CA ARG A 32 10.90 -4.70 9.66
C ARG A 32 9.38 -4.87 9.72
N MET A 33 8.83 -5.72 8.87
CA MET A 33 7.40 -6.03 8.90
C MET A 33 7.02 -6.80 10.17
N GLN A 34 7.89 -7.67 10.68
CA GLN A 34 7.72 -8.31 11.98
C GLN A 34 7.69 -7.27 13.11
N ASP A 35 8.67 -6.35 13.13
CA ASP A 35 8.70 -5.27 14.13
C ASP A 35 7.42 -4.42 14.08
N ILE A 36 6.91 -4.14 12.89
CA ILE A 36 5.65 -3.42 12.70
C ILE A 36 4.47 -4.22 13.25
N ALA A 37 4.40 -5.53 13.00
CA ALA A 37 3.36 -6.38 13.55
C ALA A 37 3.33 -6.32 15.08
N GLU A 38 4.50 -6.44 15.71
CA GLU A 38 4.65 -6.35 17.16
C GLU A 38 4.23 -4.98 17.70
N ALA A 39 4.67 -3.89 17.06
CA ALA A 39 4.30 -2.54 17.41
C ALA A 39 2.79 -2.28 17.29
N MET A 40 2.12 -2.99 16.39
CA MET A 40 0.65 -2.96 16.22
C MET A 40 -0.09 -3.92 17.16
N GLY A 41 0.61 -4.60 18.07
CA GLY A 41 0.01 -5.47 19.08
C GLY A 41 -0.21 -6.92 18.65
N VAL A 42 0.35 -7.34 17.52
CA VAL A 42 0.27 -8.73 17.06
C VAL A 42 1.24 -9.60 17.86
N GLN A 43 0.75 -10.74 18.34
CA GLN A 43 1.60 -11.75 18.98
C GLN A 43 2.38 -12.52 17.92
N THR A 44 3.70 -12.31 17.84
CA THR A 44 4.55 -12.86 16.76
C THR A 44 5.42 -14.02 17.18
N ALA A 45 5.54 -14.31 18.49
CA ALA A 45 6.47 -15.30 19.05
C ALA A 45 6.33 -16.73 18.48
N HIS A 46 5.14 -17.08 17.98
CA HIS A 46 4.83 -18.39 17.40
C HIS A 46 4.76 -18.40 15.88
N LEU A 47 5.05 -17.25 15.25
CA LEU A 47 4.98 -17.07 13.80
C LEU A 47 6.38 -17.09 13.18
N SER A 48 6.48 -17.57 11.95
CA SER A 48 7.63 -17.28 11.10
C SER A 48 7.67 -15.79 10.75
N ALA A 49 8.84 -15.30 10.33
CA ALA A 49 8.98 -13.90 9.90
C ALA A 49 8.03 -13.56 8.73
N SER A 50 7.82 -14.49 7.80
CA SER A 50 6.87 -14.31 6.69
C SER A 50 5.43 -14.21 7.18
N GLU A 51 5.01 -15.09 8.11
CA GLU A 51 3.67 -15.04 8.71
C GLU A 51 3.46 -13.75 9.51
N ALA A 52 4.48 -13.31 10.27
CA ALA A 52 4.42 -12.04 10.98
C ALA A 52 4.27 -10.85 10.00
N ALA A 53 4.96 -10.89 8.86
CA ALA A 53 4.80 -9.86 7.81
C ALA A 53 3.38 -9.84 7.22
N ASP A 54 2.76 -11.00 7.03
CA ASP A 54 1.36 -11.08 6.59
C ASP A 54 0.42 -10.48 7.65
N ARG A 55 0.64 -10.80 8.91
CA ARG A 55 -0.13 -10.22 10.03
C ARG A 55 0.02 -8.71 10.14
N ALA A 56 1.21 -8.16 9.84
CA ALA A 56 1.40 -6.71 9.80
C ALA A 56 0.49 -6.06 8.75
N VAL A 57 0.42 -6.62 7.54
CA VAL A 57 -0.47 -6.10 6.48
C VAL A 57 -1.93 -6.20 6.88
N GLU A 58 -2.35 -7.33 7.45
CA GLU A 58 -3.72 -7.50 7.96
C GLU A 58 -4.06 -6.46 9.04
N ALA A 59 -3.13 -6.19 9.97
CA ALA A 59 -3.30 -5.19 11.02
C ALA A 59 -3.42 -3.77 10.43
N MET A 60 -2.63 -3.43 9.40
CA MET A 60 -2.75 -2.15 8.69
C MET A 60 -4.12 -2.01 8.03
N ALA A 61 -4.60 -3.06 7.34
CA ALA A 61 -5.91 -3.06 6.71
C ALA A 61 -7.04 -2.92 7.74
N ALA A 62 -6.94 -3.63 8.86
CA ALA A 62 -7.90 -3.54 9.95
C ALA A 62 -7.93 -2.15 10.58
N LEU A 63 -6.77 -1.51 10.77
CA LEU A 63 -6.69 -0.13 11.27
C LEU A 63 -7.35 0.85 10.31
N CYS A 64 -7.07 0.74 9.00
CA CYS A 64 -7.71 1.58 8.00
C CYS A 64 -9.23 1.44 8.02
N ALA A 65 -9.74 0.22 8.15
CA ALA A 65 -11.17 -0.02 8.28
C ALA A 65 -11.75 0.56 9.58
N ALA A 66 -11.05 0.40 10.70
CA ALA A 66 -11.49 0.91 12.01
C ALA A 66 -11.59 2.45 12.06
N VAL A 67 -10.75 3.15 11.31
CA VAL A 67 -10.80 4.62 11.17
C VAL A 67 -11.61 5.07 9.95
N GLU A 68 -12.39 4.18 9.38
CA GLU A 68 -13.33 4.45 8.29
C GLU A 68 -12.68 5.02 7.01
N ILE A 69 -11.44 4.59 6.71
CA ILE A 69 -10.86 4.87 5.39
C ILE A 69 -11.68 4.13 4.34
N PRO A 70 -12.27 4.83 3.35
CA PRO A 70 -13.05 4.15 2.31
C PRO A 70 -12.19 3.14 1.55
N SER A 71 -12.73 1.96 1.30
CA SER A 71 -12.07 0.93 0.51
C SER A 71 -12.30 1.18 -0.98
N GLY A 72 -11.23 1.03 -1.75
CA GLY A 72 -11.26 1.07 -3.20
C GLY A 72 -11.19 2.47 -3.80
N LEU A 73 -10.35 2.62 -4.82
CA LEU A 73 -10.19 3.86 -5.59
C LEU A 73 -11.49 4.27 -6.30
N ARG A 74 -12.32 3.31 -6.64
CA ARG A 74 -13.64 3.54 -7.24
C ARG A 74 -14.52 4.45 -6.38
N SER A 75 -14.45 4.32 -5.05
CA SER A 75 -15.22 5.15 -4.11
C SER A 75 -14.90 6.63 -4.22
N PHE A 76 -13.75 6.97 -4.78
CA PHE A 76 -13.29 8.35 -5.01
C PHE A 76 -13.48 8.83 -6.45
N GLY A 77 -14.22 8.09 -7.26
CA GLY A 77 -14.48 8.45 -8.66
C GLY A 77 -13.27 8.27 -9.58
N VAL A 78 -12.27 7.51 -9.18
CA VAL A 78 -11.13 7.17 -10.04
C VAL A 78 -11.63 6.21 -11.12
N PRO A 79 -11.56 6.57 -12.41
CA PRO A 79 -11.96 5.66 -13.47
C PRO A 79 -10.87 4.57 -13.68
N GLU A 80 -11.31 3.36 -13.98
CA GLU A 80 -10.40 2.22 -14.13
C GLU A 80 -9.38 2.40 -15.26
N ASP A 81 -9.80 3.05 -16.34
CA ASP A 81 -8.96 3.35 -17.50
C ASP A 81 -7.87 4.42 -17.23
N ALA A 82 -7.96 5.15 -16.11
CA ALA A 82 -6.89 6.06 -15.69
C ALA A 82 -5.70 5.34 -15.04
N ILE A 83 -5.88 4.10 -14.58
CA ILE A 83 -4.88 3.36 -13.81
C ILE A 83 -3.54 3.23 -14.54
N PRO A 84 -3.45 2.84 -15.82
CA PRO A 84 -2.18 2.72 -16.52
C PRO A 84 -1.39 4.04 -16.57
N ALA A 85 -2.07 5.15 -16.87
CA ALA A 85 -1.44 6.47 -16.92
C ALA A 85 -0.96 6.93 -15.54
N MET A 86 -1.72 6.66 -14.49
CA MET A 86 -1.34 6.93 -13.10
C MET A 86 -0.12 6.14 -12.67
N ALA A 87 -0.01 4.89 -13.11
CA ALA A 87 1.13 4.03 -12.78
C ALA A 87 2.43 4.54 -13.41
N VAL A 88 2.38 5.00 -14.66
CA VAL A 88 3.52 5.62 -15.34
C VAL A 88 3.94 6.91 -14.64
N GLU A 89 2.98 7.77 -14.29
CA GLU A 89 3.24 9.02 -13.57
C GLU A 89 3.88 8.76 -12.20
N ALA A 90 3.35 7.81 -11.44
CA ALA A 90 3.90 7.45 -10.13
C ALA A 90 5.32 6.90 -10.22
N ALA A 91 5.60 6.04 -11.21
CA ALA A 91 6.93 5.49 -11.45
C ALA A 91 7.96 6.60 -11.78
N GLY A 92 7.54 7.68 -12.41
CA GLY A 92 8.39 8.82 -12.75
C GLY A 92 8.81 9.69 -11.55
N ILE A 93 8.21 9.47 -10.35
CA ILE A 93 8.57 10.23 -9.15
C ILE A 93 9.79 9.56 -8.47
N GLU A 94 10.95 9.66 -9.11
CA GLU A 94 12.18 8.97 -8.69
C GLU A 94 12.57 9.21 -7.23
N ARG A 95 12.41 10.43 -6.72
CA ARG A 95 12.75 10.77 -5.32
C ARG A 95 11.94 9.96 -4.29
N LEU A 96 10.74 9.53 -4.65
CA LEU A 96 9.90 8.67 -3.80
C LEU A 96 10.20 7.19 -4.05
N MET A 97 10.30 6.79 -5.31
CA MET A 97 10.52 5.40 -5.70
C MET A 97 11.86 4.84 -5.18
N ARG A 98 12.93 5.64 -5.15
CA ARG A 98 14.24 5.19 -4.62
C ARG A 98 14.24 4.83 -3.14
N ASN A 99 13.27 5.33 -2.38
CA ASN A 99 13.15 5.06 -0.93
C ASN A 99 12.30 3.81 -0.64
N ASN A 100 11.64 3.25 -1.67
CA ASN A 100 10.86 2.03 -1.49
C ASN A 100 11.81 0.82 -1.32
N PRO A 101 11.55 -0.11 -0.38
CA PRO A 101 12.41 -1.27 -0.15
C PRO A 101 12.51 -2.22 -1.35
N ARG A 102 11.55 -2.15 -2.26
CA ARG A 102 11.51 -2.92 -3.50
C ARG A 102 11.42 -1.98 -4.71
N ARG A 103 12.18 -2.26 -5.76
CA ARG A 103 12.00 -1.54 -7.02
C ARG A 103 10.66 -1.92 -7.65
N LEU A 104 9.94 -0.90 -8.12
CA LEU A 104 8.64 -1.05 -8.76
C LEU A 104 8.73 -0.50 -10.20
N SER A 105 8.35 -1.34 -11.15
CA SER A 105 8.10 -0.91 -12.52
C SER A 105 6.71 -0.26 -12.64
N PRO A 106 6.41 0.49 -13.71
CA PRO A 106 5.05 0.95 -13.97
C PRO A 106 4.02 -0.17 -13.97
N ALA A 107 4.37 -1.35 -14.50
CA ALA A 107 3.48 -2.51 -14.49
C ALA A 107 3.22 -3.06 -13.08
N ASP A 108 4.18 -2.97 -12.17
CA ASP A 108 3.99 -3.36 -10.77
C ASP A 108 3.07 -2.38 -10.04
N ILE A 109 3.27 -1.09 -10.28
CA ILE A 109 2.42 -0.03 -9.71
C ILE A 109 0.98 -0.15 -10.24
N GLU A 110 0.82 -0.48 -11.53
CA GLU A 110 -0.50 -0.74 -12.09
C GLU A 110 -1.22 -1.89 -11.37
N LYS A 111 -0.52 -3.00 -11.08
CA LYS A 111 -1.08 -4.12 -10.30
C LYS A 111 -1.50 -3.69 -8.90
N ILE A 112 -0.70 -2.85 -8.24
CA ILE A 112 -1.05 -2.30 -6.92
C ILE A 112 -2.33 -1.45 -7.01
N TYR A 113 -2.45 -0.56 -8.00
CA TYR A 113 -3.66 0.24 -8.19
C TYR A 113 -4.89 -0.61 -8.51
N ARG A 114 -4.74 -1.63 -9.35
CA ARG A 114 -5.85 -2.56 -9.66
C ARG A 114 -6.30 -3.36 -8.44
N ALA A 115 -5.37 -3.77 -7.58
CA ALA A 115 -5.70 -4.45 -6.33
C ALA A 115 -6.46 -3.52 -5.36
N ALA A 116 -6.20 -2.22 -5.44
CA ALA A 116 -6.86 -1.20 -4.62
C ALA A 116 -8.12 -0.61 -5.27
N TYR A 117 -8.56 -1.08 -6.43
CA TYR A 117 -9.71 -0.57 -7.18
C TYR A 117 -11.01 -1.19 -6.72
#